data_1c870e370658bc5726bf4af2a681871f
#
_entry.id   1c870e370658bc5726bf4af2a681871f
#
_cell.length_a   1.000
_cell.length_b   1.000
_cell.length_c   1.000
_cell.angle_alpha   90.00
_cell.angle_beta   90.00
_cell.angle_gamma   90.00
#
_symmetry.space_group_name_H-M   'P 1'
#
loop_
_entity.id
_entity.type
_entity.pdbx_description
1 polymer ?
#
loop_
_entity_poly.entity_id
_entity_poly.type
_entity_poly.pdbx_seq_one_letter_code
_entity_poly.pdbx_strand_id
1 'polypeptide(L)'
;MSQEADHTRRWLINAGGAAILSGAIPATSASAQTVAPTGAVPTAEPAPAVSAATAAFADHVAKALDRELAPQVAAGTKLHVLDTLAAIVSGSRLKPGSLAARYVQSLGGTPQAMVIGTPIVTSSVHAALANAMAAHADETDDTNPVGPVHLGCGAVPAALATGELAGRSGRDLLRAVALGYDIGARMVTALGVGQGRGPRSPSVLMTTFVAAASAAAMLRLDERGVRHTFSYAGQQASGIGYWTRDHEHVEKAFDFGGMGARNGVMAATMVALGFTGVDDPFSGPESIYTALADKPAPEKLLANLGSSHAVLGTTIKKWTVGAPLQSVLDSVAALLEDPGVTADNVRRIEVDVMKSSLRIVDNSSSPDLSLQHLVAMMIVDRGATFASIHDVARMRDSNVLAVRKLVALRGSEELEKASPPRQAIVRIDLADGRSLSHRTTVVRGTAGNPMDAKEVEAKALDLTAPVLGSARARELIAAIGELERIGQVSELRRLLQA
;
A
#
# COMPACT_ATOMS: atom_id res chain seq x y z
N MET A 1 31.95 -31.08 -18.26
CA MET A 1 31.04 -31.09 -17.11
C MET A 1 29.91 -30.12 -17.40
N SER A 2 28.97 -30.55 -18.20
CA SER A 2 27.82 -29.78 -18.66
C SER A 2 26.72 -30.74 -19.11
N GLN A 3 25.88 -31.28 -18.23
CA GLN A 3 24.72 -32.11 -18.59
C GLN A 3 23.72 -32.35 -17.44
N GLU A 4 23.66 -31.51 -16.40
CA GLU A 4 22.72 -31.71 -15.27
C GLU A 4 21.71 -30.60 -15.02
N ALA A 5 21.58 -29.61 -15.90
CA ALA A 5 20.70 -28.45 -15.69
C ALA A 5 19.38 -28.46 -16.50
N ASP A 6 19.04 -29.54 -17.22
CA ASP A 6 17.90 -29.53 -18.17
C ASP A 6 16.70 -30.44 -17.77
N HIS A 7 16.71 -31.08 -16.61
CA HIS A 7 15.64 -31.99 -16.22
C HIS A 7 14.48 -31.41 -15.41
N THR A 8 14.56 -30.16 -14.95
CA THR A 8 13.53 -29.58 -14.07
C THR A 8 12.47 -28.72 -14.78
N ARG A 9 12.57 -28.53 -16.09
CA ARG A 9 11.63 -27.68 -16.87
C ARG A 9 10.59 -28.43 -17.70
N ARG A 10 10.53 -29.76 -17.65
CA ARG A 10 9.66 -30.59 -18.52
C ARG A 10 8.39 -31.15 -17.88
N TRP A 11 8.04 -30.79 -16.65
CA TRP A 11 6.88 -31.38 -15.93
C TRP A 11 5.56 -30.62 -16.03
N LEU A 12 5.48 -29.51 -16.76
CA LEU A 12 4.26 -28.67 -16.82
C LEU A 12 3.58 -28.60 -18.19
N ILE A 13 4.00 -29.36 -19.21
CA ILE A 13 3.35 -29.37 -20.52
C ILE A 13 3.25 -30.81 -21.02
N ASN A 14 2.37 -31.63 -20.46
CA ASN A 14 1.81 -32.81 -21.13
C ASN A 14 0.71 -33.45 -20.26
N ALA A 15 -0.52 -32.94 -20.33
CA ALA A 15 -1.73 -33.65 -19.95
C ALA A 15 -2.90 -33.11 -20.81
N GLY A 16 -2.90 -33.46 -22.07
CA GLY A 16 -3.99 -33.21 -23.01
C GLY A 16 -4.16 -34.39 -23.92
N GLY A 17 -4.91 -35.39 -23.51
CA GLY A 17 -5.25 -36.56 -24.31
C GLY A 17 -6.33 -37.38 -23.60
N ALA A 18 -7.57 -36.91 -23.63
CA ALA A 18 -8.70 -37.69 -23.12
C ALA A 18 -9.17 -38.66 -24.20
N ALA A 19 -8.89 -39.95 -24.04
CA ALA A 19 -9.54 -41.04 -24.76
C ALA A 19 -10.92 -41.28 -24.15
N ILE A 20 -11.97 -41.07 -24.93
CA ILE A 20 -13.35 -41.44 -24.58
C ILE A 20 -13.50 -42.94 -24.78
N LEU A 21 -13.52 -43.69 -23.67
CA LEU A 21 -13.97 -45.09 -23.65
C LEU A 21 -15.44 -45.12 -23.25
N SER A 22 -16.31 -45.36 -24.23
CA SER A 22 -17.72 -45.68 -24.03
C SER A 22 -17.87 -47.07 -23.41
N GLY A 23 -18.03 -47.11 -22.08
CA GLY A 23 -18.41 -48.33 -21.35
C GLY A 23 -19.86 -48.23 -20.90
N ALA A 24 -20.72 -49.11 -21.42
CA ALA A 24 -22.11 -49.23 -20.99
C ALA A 24 -22.19 -49.72 -19.55
N ILE A 25 -22.83 -48.97 -18.67
CA ILE A 25 -23.15 -49.37 -17.29
C ILE A 25 -24.53 -50.04 -17.31
N PRO A 26 -24.69 -51.26 -16.78
CA PRO A 26 -26.00 -51.91 -16.70
C PRO A 26 -26.85 -51.19 -15.62
N ALA A 27 -28.08 -50.85 -16.02
CA ALA A 27 -29.08 -50.27 -15.13
C ALA A 27 -29.54 -51.33 -14.10
N THR A 28 -29.10 -51.19 -12.86
CA THR A 28 -29.74 -51.88 -11.73
C THR A 28 -30.86 -50.99 -11.21
N SER A 29 -32.08 -51.49 -11.30
CA SER A 29 -33.28 -50.89 -10.73
C SER A 29 -33.19 -50.82 -9.20
N ALA A 30 -32.84 -49.66 -8.67
CA ALA A 30 -32.97 -49.38 -7.23
C ALA A 30 -34.42 -48.92 -6.98
N SER A 31 -35.16 -49.73 -6.22
CA SER A 31 -36.46 -49.36 -5.69
C SER A 31 -36.31 -48.12 -4.77
N ALA A 32 -36.98 -47.05 -5.14
CA ALA A 32 -37.07 -45.86 -4.32
C ALA A 32 -37.86 -46.17 -3.05
N GLN A 33 -37.19 -46.32 -1.93
CA GLN A 33 -37.83 -46.23 -0.62
C GLN A 33 -38.13 -44.74 -0.35
N THR A 34 -39.40 -44.39 -0.36
CA THR A 34 -39.92 -43.12 0.14
C THR A 34 -39.67 -43.07 1.65
N VAL A 35 -38.61 -42.37 2.05
CA VAL A 35 -38.42 -41.96 3.43
C VAL A 35 -39.36 -40.78 3.69
N ALA A 36 -40.38 -40.99 4.52
CA ALA A 36 -41.24 -39.91 4.99
C ALA A 36 -40.41 -38.90 5.80
N PRO A 37 -40.64 -37.59 5.63
CA PRO A 37 -39.93 -36.57 6.42
C PRO A 37 -40.50 -36.56 7.85
N THR A 38 -39.87 -37.30 8.74
CA THR A 38 -40.07 -37.18 10.18
C THR A 38 -38.96 -36.30 10.75
N GLY A 39 -39.25 -35.05 10.88
CA GLY A 39 -38.42 -34.10 11.56
C GLY A 39 -38.97 -32.71 11.30
N ALA A 40 -39.54 -32.08 12.35
CA ALA A 40 -39.80 -30.65 12.33
C ALA A 40 -38.50 -29.93 11.98
N VAL A 41 -38.47 -29.16 10.90
CA VAL A 41 -37.38 -28.25 10.58
C VAL A 41 -37.18 -27.40 11.84
N PRO A 42 -36.02 -27.42 12.49
CA PRO A 42 -35.80 -26.52 13.64
C PRO A 42 -36.13 -25.10 13.17
N THR A 43 -37.05 -24.44 13.87
CA THR A 43 -37.29 -23.03 13.64
C THR A 43 -35.95 -22.34 13.90
N ALA A 44 -35.36 -21.75 12.84
CA ALA A 44 -34.10 -21.03 12.95
C ALA A 44 -34.24 -20.04 14.11
N GLU A 45 -33.37 -20.13 15.10
CA GLU A 45 -33.29 -19.10 16.13
C GLU A 45 -33.19 -17.75 15.44
N PRO A 46 -33.90 -16.72 15.92
CA PRO A 46 -33.79 -15.37 15.33
C PRO A 46 -32.30 -14.97 15.36
N ALA A 47 -31.78 -14.54 14.22
CA ALA A 47 -30.40 -14.10 14.12
C ALA A 47 -30.11 -13.07 15.25
N PRO A 48 -29.00 -13.19 15.98
CA PRO A 48 -28.69 -12.26 17.08
C PRO A 48 -28.72 -10.83 16.55
N ALA A 49 -29.26 -9.92 17.35
CA ALA A 49 -29.38 -8.52 16.96
C ALA A 49 -27.99 -7.92 16.69
N VAL A 50 -27.83 -7.23 15.57
CA VAL A 50 -26.58 -6.54 15.23
C VAL A 50 -26.30 -5.45 16.27
N SER A 51 -25.08 -5.39 16.77
CA SER A 51 -24.67 -4.36 17.74
C SER A 51 -24.80 -2.95 17.13
N ALA A 52 -25.12 -1.97 17.97
CA ALA A 52 -25.23 -0.57 17.53
C ALA A 52 -23.92 -0.07 16.91
N ALA A 53 -22.77 -0.55 17.38
CA ALA A 53 -21.45 -0.20 16.84
C ALA A 53 -21.28 -0.73 15.41
N THR A 54 -21.58 -2.01 15.19
CA THR A 54 -21.51 -2.62 13.84
C THR A 54 -22.52 -1.96 12.89
N ALA A 55 -23.72 -1.66 13.33
CA ALA A 55 -24.72 -0.99 12.51
C ALA A 55 -24.26 0.44 12.10
N ALA A 56 -23.76 1.25 13.04
CA ALA A 56 -23.26 2.59 12.76
C ALA A 56 -22.05 2.58 11.82
N PHE A 57 -21.14 1.63 12.00
CA PHE A 57 -20.00 1.43 11.11
C PHE A 57 -20.46 1.06 9.69
N ALA A 58 -21.38 0.10 9.57
CA ALA A 58 -21.88 -0.35 8.28
C ALA A 58 -22.62 0.75 7.52
N ASP A 59 -23.47 1.51 8.21
CA ASP A 59 -24.16 2.71 7.67
C ASP A 59 -23.15 3.73 7.15
N HIS A 60 -22.08 3.97 7.92
CA HIS A 60 -21.05 4.92 7.50
C HIS A 60 -20.37 4.51 6.20
N VAL A 61 -19.98 3.24 6.04
CA VAL A 61 -19.35 2.73 4.83
C VAL A 61 -20.34 2.71 3.66
N ALA A 62 -21.57 2.22 3.86
CA ALA A 62 -22.59 2.11 2.82
C ALA A 62 -22.95 3.46 2.20
N LYS A 63 -23.00 4.53 3.01
CA LYS A 63 -23.36 5.89 2.58
C LYS A 63 -22.17 6.77 2.21
N ALA A 64 -20.95 6.22 2.14
CA ALA A 64 -19.74 7.03 1.95
C ALA A 64 -19.74 7.80 0.61
N LEU A 65 -20.26 7.18 -0.47
CA LEU A 65 -20.30 7.83 -1.78
C LEU A 65 -21.37 8.93 -1.90
N ASP A 66 -22.30 9.01 -0.95
CA ASP A 66 -23.37 10.02 -0.94
C ASP A 66 -22.97 11.26 -0.12
N ARG A 67 -21.89 11.19 0.64
CA ARG A 67 -21.39 12.29 1.47
C ARG A 67 -20.39 13.15 0.70
N GLU A 68 -20.55 14.45 0.80
CA GLU A 68 -19.55 15.38 0.28
C GLU A 68 -18.32 15.45 1.19
N LEU A 69 -17.16 15.45 0.60
CA LEU A 69 -15.92 15.70 1.33
C LEU A 69 -15.72 17.19 1.53
N ALA A 70 -15.28 17.58 2.72
CA ALA A 70 -14.84 18.95 2.95
C ALA A 70 -13.72 19.31 1.95
N PRO A 71 -13.64 20.55 1.45
CA PRO A 71 -12.69 20.93 0.39
C PRO A 71 -11.24 20.55 0.68
N GLN A 72 -10.80 20.70 1.92
CA GLN A 72 -9.46 20.32 2.35
C GLN A 72 -9.23 18.81 2.33
N VAL A 73 -10.25 17.99 2.64
CA VAL A 73 -10.18 16.54 2.59
C VAL A 73 -10.11 16.07 1.14
N ALA A 74 -10.94 16.65 0.27
CA ALA A 74 -10.92 16.36 -1.16
C ALA A 74 -9.56 16.71 -1.78
N ALA A 75 -9.02 17.89 -1.48
CA ALA A 75 -7.71 18.32 -1.97
C ALA A 75 -6.59 17.38 -1.48
N GLY A 76 -6.54 17.07 -0.18
CA GLY A 76 -5.56 16.14 0.39
C GLY A 76 -5.68 14.74 -0.23
N THR A 77 -6.90 14.24 -0.40
CA THR A 77 -7.13 12.92 -1.01
C THR A 77 -6.64 12.87 -2.46
N LYS A 78 -6.83 13.93 -3.25
CA LYS A 78 -6.29 14.00 -4.63
C LYS A 78 -4.77 13.89 -4.65
N LEU A 79 -4.07 14.53 -3.71
CA LEU A 79 -2.61 14.41 -3.60
C LEU A 79 -2.18 12.98 -3.26
N HIS A 80 -2.87 12.30 -2.36
CA HIS A 80 -2.59 10.89 -2.04
C HIS A 80 -2.94 9.94 -3.19
N VAL A 81 -4.02 10.19 -3.94
CA VAL A 81 -4.33 9.44 -5.17
C VAL A 81 -3.21 9.62 -6.20
N LEU A 82 -2.75 10.86 -6.41
CA LEU A 82 -1.66 11.16 -7.35
C LEU A 82 -0.36 10.46 -6.92
N ASP A 83 0.01 10.57 -5.65
CA ASP A 83 1.22 9.95 -5.09
C ASP A 83 1.20 8.42 -5.25
N THR A 84 0.07 7.78 -4.90
CA THR A 84 -0.07 6.32 -5.03
C THR A 84 -0.08 5.88 -6.50
N LEU A 85 -0.77 6.59 -7.40
CA LEU A 85 -0.74 6.26 -8.83
C LEU A 85 0.67 6.40 -9.40
N ALA A 86 1.42 7.43 -8.98
CA ALA A 86 2.79 7.62 -9.39
C ALA A 86 3.69 6.48 -8.89
N ALA A 87 3.53 6.03 -7.63
CA ALA A 87 4.22 4.87 -7.09
C ALA A 87 3.87 3.57 -7.85
N ILE A 88 2.60 3.38 -8.24
CA ILE A 88 2.21 2.22 -9.06
C ILE A 88 2.89 2.25 -10.44
N VAL A 89 2.91 3.42 -11.08
CA VAL A 89 3.52 3.57 -12.42
C VAL A 89 5.01 3.26 -12.36
N SER A 90 5.77 3.87 -11.46
CA SER A 90 7.21 3.59 -11.30
C SER A 90 7.44 2.14 -10.85
N GLY A 91 6.69 1.68 -9.85
CA GLY A 91 6.78 0.32 -9.32
C GLY A 91 6.43 -0.78 -10.31
N SER A 92 5.63 -0.47 -11.36
CA SER A 92 5.34 -1.43 -12.45
C SER A 92 6.61 -1.88 -13.19
N ARG A 93 7.68 -1.09 -13.13
CA ARG A 93 8.99 -1.38 -13.75
C ARG A 93 9.96 -2.05 -12.77
N LEU A 94 9.68 -1.99 -11.48
CA LEU A 94 10.48 -2.67 -10.47
C LEU A 94 10.12 -4.17 -10.41
N LYS A 95 10.99 -4.96 -9.78
CA LYS A 95 10.86 -6.42 -9.72
C LYS A 95 9.50 -6.89 -9.16
N PRO A 96 9.00 -6.36 -8.03
CA PRO A 96 7.72 -6.80 -7.47
C PRO A 96 6.53 -6.55 -8.41
N GLY A 97 6.40 -5.33 -8.95
CA GLY A 97 5.31 -4.97 -9.85
C GLY A 97 5.34 -5.74 -11.16
N SER A 98 6.54 -5.88 -11.76
CA SER A 98 6.75 -6.67 -12.98
C SER A 98 6.38 -8.16 -12.79
N LEU A 99 6.76 -8.76 -11.64
CA LEU A 99 6.38 -10.13 -11.30
C LEU A 99 4.88 -10.27 -11.10
N ALA A 100 4.25 -9.32 -10.39
CA ALA A 100 2.81 -9.32 -10.16
C ALA A 100 2.03 -9.21 -11.47
N ALA A 101 2.42 -8.30 -12.37
CA ALA A 101 1.79 -8.16 -13.69
C ALA A 101 1.87 -9.47 -14.52
N ARG A 102 3.04 -10.10 -14.57
CA ARG A 102 3.21 -11.41 -15.26
C ARG A 102 2.37 -12.51 -14.62
N TYR A 103 2.30 -12.53 -13.30
CA TYR A 103 1.50 -13.51 -12.57
C TYR A 103 0.03 -13.39 -12.91
N VAL A 104 -0.57 -12.17 -12.79
CA VAL A 104 -1.98 -11.99 -13.08
C VAL A 104 -2.30 -12.17 -14.58
N GLN A 105 -1.37 -11.87 -15.47
CA GLN A 105 -1.49 -12.18 -16.89
C GLN A 105 -1.58 -13.70 -17.13
N SER A 106 -0.79 -14.49 -16.41
CA SER A 106 -0.84 -15.97 -16.54
C SER A 106 -2.15 -16.59 -16.03
N LEU A 107 -2.85 -15.90 -15.12
CA LEU A 107 -4.15 -16.34 -14.60
C LEU A 107 -5.30 -15.99 -15.55
N GLY A 108 -5.12 -14.98 -16.41
CA GLY A 108 -6.20 -14.47 -17.26
C GLY A 108 -7.32 -13.80 -16.44
N GLY A 109 -8.56 -13.98 -16.90
CA GLY A 109 -9.76 -13.47 -16.23
C GLY A 109 -10.58 -12.53 -17.10
N THR A 110 -11.82 -12.25 -16.69
CA THR A 110 -12.70 -11.29 -17.36
C THR A 110 -12.05 -9.90 -17.35
N PRO A 111 -12.04 -9.15 -18.48
CA PRO A 111 -11.38 -7.85 -18.59
C PRO A 111 -12.18 -6.74 -17.89
N GLN A 112 -12.07 -6.64 -16.58
CA GLN A 112 -12.80 -5.71 -15.74
C GLN A 112 -11.99 -4.46 -15.39
N ALA A 113 -10.69 -4.64 -15.03
CA ALA A 113 -9.87 -3.56 -14.53
C ALA A 113 -8.43 -3.62 -15.09
N MET A 114 -7.80 -2.45 -15.23
CA MET A 114 -6.44 -2.33 -15.75
C MET A 114 -5.36 -2.72 -14.74
N VAL A 115 -4.25 -3.22 -15.24
CA VAL A 115 -2.97 -3.28 -14.54
C VAL A 115 -2.12 -2.10 -15.01
N ILE A 116 -1.90 -1.15 -14.14
CA ILE A 116 -1.23 0.13 -14.44
C ILE A 116 0.21 -0.11 -14.93
N GLY A 117 0.66 0.71 -15.88
CA GLY A 117 1.98 0.60 -16.51
C GLY A 117 2.10 -0.56 -17.49
N THR A 118 0.99 -1.25 -17.82
CA THR A 118 0.95 -2.39 -18.74
C THR A 118 -0.29 -2.31 -19.65
N PRO A 119 -0.35 -3.04 -20.77
CA PRO A 119 -1.57 -3.16 -21.58
C PRO A 119 -2.59 -4.16 -20.99
N ILE A 120 -2.34 -4.77 -19.84
CA ILE A 120 -3.15 -5.86 -19.28
C ILE A 120 -4.45 -5.28 -18.70
N VAL A 121 -5.58 -5.93 -19.06
CA VAL A 121 -6.88 -5.77 -18.41
C VAL A 121 -7.33 -7.16 -17.95
N THR A 122 -7.68 -7.30 -16.67
CA THR A 122 -8.00 -8.58 -16.06
C THR A 122 -9.14 -8.43 -15.06
N SER A 123 -9.43 -9.46 -14.23
CA SER A 123 -10.44 -9.35 -13.18
C SER A 123 -10.06 -8.24 -12.17
N SER A 124 -11.06 -7.61 -11.57
CA SER A 124 -10.85 -6.56 -10.56
C SER A 124 -9.99 -7.03 -9.38
N VAL A 125 -10.15 -8.30 -8.96
CA VAL A 125 -9.36 -8.92 -7.89
C VAL A 125 -7.88 -9.03 -8.28
N HIS A 126 -7.59 -9.47 -9.50
CA HIS A 126 -6.23 -9.60 -10.01
C HIS A 126 -5.58 -8.24 -10.28
N ALA A 127 -6.34 -7.29 -10.82
CA ALA A 127 -5.85 -5.94 -11.03
C ALA A 127 -5.49 -5.24 -9.70
N ALA A 128 -6.34 -5.40 -8.67
CA ALA A 128 -6.06 -4.88 -7.33
C ALA A 128 -4.77 -5.48 -6.75
N LEU A 129 -4.57 -6.81 -6.86
CA LEU A 129 -3.33 -7.48 -6.46
C LEU A 129 -2.10 -6.86 -7.11
N ALA A 130 -2.10 -6.78 -8.46
CA ALA A 130 -0.93 -6.36 -9.21
C ALA A 130 -0.61 -4.87 -8.98
N ASN A 131 -1.64 -4.01 -8.99
CA ASN A 131 -1.47 -2.58 -8.75
C ASN A 131 -1.01 -2.28 -7.32
N ALA A 132 -1.51 -3.01 -6.32
CA ALA A 132 -1.09 -2.82 -4.94
C ALA A 132 0.34 -3.32 -4.69
N MET A 133 0.76 -4.42 -5.32
CA MET A 133 2.17 -4.83 -5.31
C MET A 133 3.07 -3.80 -6.00
N ALA A 134 2.62 -3.20 -7.08
CA ALA A 134 3.36 -2.14 -7.75
C ALA A 134 3.42 -0.86 -6.90
N ALA A 135 2.35 -0.51 -6.17
CA ALA A 135 2.32 0.65 -5.27
C ALA A 135 3.38 0.56 -4.15
N HIS A 136 3.63 -0.65 -3.65
CA HIS A 136 4.64 -0.91 -2.62
C HIS A 136 5.81 -1.74 -3.16
N ALA A 137 6.20 -1.50 -4.42
CA ALA A 137 7.34 -2.19 -5.03
C ALA A 137 8.70 -1.72 -4.50
N ASP A 138 8.71 -0.58 -3.84
CA ASP A 138 9.82 0.05 -3.13
C ASP A 138 9.29 0.82 -1.90
N GLU A 139 10.05 1.79 -1.41
CA GLU A 139 9.71 2.61 -0.25
C GLU A 139 9.05 3.96 -0.63
N THR A 140 8.49 4.09 -1.84
CA THR A 140 8.00 5.38 -2.39
C THR A 140 6.65 5.81 -1.83
N ASP A 141 5.73 4.86 -1.56
CA ASP A 141 4.35 5.11 -1.16
C ASP A 141 4.19 5.74 0.23
N ASP A 142 3.03 6.31 0.49
CA ASP A 142 2.70 7.03 1.72
C ASP A 142 2.77 6.16 2.99
N THR A 143 2.79 6.80 4.16
CA THR A 143 2.77 6.09 5.45
C THR A 143 1.92 6.82 6.47
N ASN A 144 1.15 6.09 7.28
CA ASN A 144 0.31 6.68 8.32
C ASN A 144 0.97 6.57 9.69
N PRO A 145 1.00 7.64 10.51
CA PRO A 145 1.69 7.66 11.79
C PRO A 145 1.02 6.82 12.90
N VAL A 146 -0.23 6.38 12.74
CA VAL A 146 -0.90 5.51 13.74
C VAL A 146 -0.24 4.14 13.86
N GLY A 147 0.56 3.74 12.87
CA GLY A 147 1.29 2.47 12.87
C GLY A 147 2.18 2.36 11.63
N PRO A 148 2.98 1.29 11.49
CA PRO A 148 3.78 1.06 10.30
C PRO A 148 2.89 0.55 9.15
N VAL A 149 1.92 1.36 8.72
CA VAL A 149 0.93 1.00 7.72
C VAL A 149 0.91 1.97 6.55
N HIS A 150 0.70 1.44 5.37
CA HIS A 150 0.64 2.13 4.10
C HIS A 150 -0.80 2.04 3.57
N LEU A 151 -1.58 3.10 3.73
CA LEU A 151 -3.01 3.05 3.44
C LEU A 151 -3.29 3.21 1.95
N GLY A 152 -2.47 4.01 1.26
CA GLY A 152 -2.61 4.30 -0.17
C GLY A 152 -2.53 3.07 -1.04
N CYS A 153 -1.56 2.17 -0.79
CA CYS A 153 -1.36 0.96 -1.59
C CYS A 153 -2.54 -0.04 -1.49
N GLY A 154 -3.41 0.10 -0.49
CA GLY A 154 -4.66 -0.66 -0.40
C GLY A 154 -5.86 0.08 -0.98
N ALA A 155 -6.03 1.35 -0.61
CA ALA A 155 -7.22 2.15 -0.93
C ALA A 155 -7.33 2.43 -2.44
N VAL A 156 -6.27 2.95 -3.05
CA VAL A 156 -6.30 3.40 -4.46
C VAL A 156 -6.46 2.23 -5.42
N PRO A 157 -5.66 1.13 -5.36
CA PRO A 157 -5.85 -0.02 -6.23
C PRO A 157 -7.23 -0.68 -6.08
N ALA A 158 -7.74 -0.81 -4.86
CA ALA A 158 -9.04 -1.42 -4.63
C ALA A 158 -10.18 -0.55 -5.17
N ALA A 159 -10.18 0.75 -4.86
CA ALA A 159 -11.20 1.68 -5.36
C ALA A 159 -11.15 1.80 -6.89
N LEU A 160 -9.95 1.86 -7.49
CA LEU A 160 -9.81 1.93 -8.94
C LEU A 160 -10.34 0.67 -9.62
N ALA A 161 -9.91 -0.52 -9.17
CA ALA A 161 -10.31 -1.78 -9.78
C ALA A 161 -11.82 -2.04 -9.68
N THR A 162 -12.43 -1.76 -8.52
CA THR A 162 -13.89 -1.91 -8.33
C THR A 162 -14.66 -0.77 -8.98
N GLY A 163 -14.06 0.41 -9.10
CA GLY A 163 -14.62 1.54 -9.82
C GLY A 163 -14.74 1.29 -11.31
N GLU A 164 -13.72 0.70 -11.94
CA GLU A 164 -13.76 0.27 -13.33
C GLU A 164 -14.82 -0.84 -13.53
N LEU A 165 -14.86 -1.84 -12.64
CA LEU A 165 -15.85 -2.92 -12.67
C LEU A 165 -17.28 -2.37 -12.63
N ALA A 166 -17.55 -1.36 -11.79
CA ALA A 166 -18.88 -0.82 -11.52
C ALA A 166 -19.21 0.47 -12.32
N GLY A 167 -18.32 0.93 -13.22
CA GLY A 167 -18.51 2.15 -14.03
C GLY A 167 -18.63 3.42 -13.19
N ARG A 168 -17.84 3.55 -12.12
CA ARG A 168 -17.91 4.67 -11.17
C ARG A 168 -17.18 5.91 -11.67
N SER A 169 -17.60 7.06 -11.13
CA SER A 169 -17.00 8.36 -11.43
C SER A 169 -15.69 8.60 -10.65
N GLY A 170 -14.92 9.61 -11.08
CA GLY A 170 -13.76 10.07 -10.34
C GLY A 170 -14.14 10.68 -8.98
N ARG A 171 -15.33 11.24 -8.83
CA ARG A 171 -15.89 11.70 -7.54
C ARG A 171 -16.11 10.53 -6.59
N ASP A 172 -16.67 9.42 -7.10
CA ASP A 172 -16.84 8.21 -6.28
C ASP A 172 -15.48 7.64 -5.87
N LEU A 173 -14.49 7.61 -6.79
CA LEU A 173 -13.12 7.18 -6.50
C LEU A 173 -12.52 8.00 -5.36
N LEU A 174 -12.62 9.33 -5.42
CA LEU A 174 -12.11 10.24 -4.39
C LEU A 174 -12.72 9.94 -3.01
N ARG A 175 -14.04 9.76 -2.95
CA ARG A 175 -14.79 9.46 -1.72
C ARG A 175 -14.41 8.08 -1.15
N ALA A 176 -14.30 7.06 -2.01
CA ALA A 176 -13.96 5.71 -1.60
C ALA A 176 -12.50 5.60 -1.11
N VAL A 177 -11.57 6.35 -1.71
CA VAL A 177 -10.19 6.42 -1.23
C VAL A 177 -10.13 7.11 0.14
N ALA A 178 -10.76 8.26 0.32
CA ALA A 178 -10.82 8.95 1.62
C ALA A 178 -11.40 8.04 2.72
N LEU A 179 -12.46 7.29 2.41
CA LEU A 179 -13.04 6.28 3.30
C LEU A 179 -12.03 5.19 3.65
N GLY A 180 -11.34 4.62 2.65
CA GLY A 180 -10.35 3.56 2.87
C GLY A 180 -9.26 3.97 3.86
N TYR A 181 -8.73 5.19 3.70
CA TYR A 181 -7.75 5.76 4.64
C TYR A 181 -8.32 5.86 6.06
N ASP A 182 -9.55 6.37 6.19
CA ASP A 182 -10.17 6.55 7.50
C ASP A 182 -10.44 5.22 8.19
N ILE A 183 -11.04 4.25 7.48
CA ILE A 183 -11.32 2.93 8.04
C ILE A 183 -10.04 2.18 8.40
N GLY A 184 -8.99 2.26 7.55
CA GLY A 184 -7.71 1.63 7.84
C GLY A 184 -7.07 2.15 9.13
N ALA A 185 -6.98 3.46 9.30
CA ALA A 185 -6.43 4.08 10.51
C ALA A 185 -7.23 3.75 11.77
N ARG A 186 -8.56 3.70 11.65
CA ARG A 186 -9.46 3.30 12.75
C ARG A 186 -9.26 1.84 13.15
N MET A 187 -9.15 0.94 12.19
CA MET A 187 -8.91 -0.48 12.44
C MET A 187 -7.56 -0.71 13.12
N VAL A 188 -6.48 -0.02 12.70
CA VAL A 188 -5.19 -0.05 13.40
C VAL A 188 -5.36 0.28 14.87
N THR A 189 -6.07 1.38 15.14
CA THR A 189 -6.24 1.90 16.50
C THR A 189 -7.17 1.01 17.32
N ALA A 190 -8.27 0.54 16.74
CA ALA A 190 -9.26 -0.29 17.41
C ALA A 190 -8.75 -1.71 17.70
N LEU A 191 -7.89 -2.26 16.85
CA LEU A 191 -7.24 -3.56 17.09
C LEU A 191 -5.96 -3.42 17.93
N GLY A 192 -5.43 -2.20 18.09
CA GLY A 192 -4.20 -1.96 18.84
C GLY A 192 -2.98 -2.69 18.27
N VAL A 193 -2.98 -2.97 16.95
CA VAL A 193 -1.90 -3.69 16.26
C VAL A 193 -0.79 -2.73 15.84
N GLY A 194 0.41 -3.27 15.62
CA GLY A 194 1.56 -2.49 15.16
C GLY A 194 2.29 -1.73 16.27
N GLN A 195 1.80 -1.74 17.50
CA GLN A 195 2.47 -1.16 18.67
C GLN A 195 3.39 -2.16 19.39
N GLY A 196 3.35 -3.43 19.00
CA GLY A 196 4.18 -4.51 19.53
C GLY A 196 5.01 -5.18 18.43
N ARG A 197 6.07 -5.89 18.86
CA ARG A 197 6.94 -6.67 17.95
C ARG A 197 6.43 -8.11 17.82
N GLY A 198 5.14 -8.28 17.55
CA GLY A 198 4.58 -9.62 17.33
C GLY A 198 5.04 -10.21 15.98
N PRO A 199 4.87 -11.52 15.76
CA PRO A 199 5.22 -12.17 14.50
C PRO A 199 4.26 -11.84 13.37
N ARG A 200 3.11 -11.21 13.66
CA ARG A 200 2.12 -10.81 12.65
C ARG A 200 2.54 -9.55 11.92
N SER A 201 2.23 -9.47 10.63
CA SER A 201 2.34 -8.24 9.86
C SER A 201 1.07 -7.40 10.06
N PRO A 202 1.17 -6.20 10.63
CA PRO A 202 0.02 -5.30 10.72
C PRO A 202 -0.38 -4.74 9.35
N SER A 203 0.54 -4.73 8.39
CA SER A 203 0.34 -4.10 7.09
C SER A 203 -0.73 -4.79 6.27
N VAL A 204 -0.61 -6.10 6.02
CA VAL A 204 -1.61 -6.86 5.25
C VAL A 204 -2.98 -6.89 5.94
N LEU A 205 -2.99 -6.99 7.27
CA LEU A 205 -4.22 -6.96 8.04
C LEU A 205 -4.98 -5.65 7.79
N MET A 206 -4.28 -4.52 7.86
CA MET A 206 -4.89 -3.21 7.59
C MET A 206 -5.26 -3.01 6.14
N THR A 207 -4.38 -3.37 5.20
CA THR A 207 -4.63 -3.24 3.78
C THR A 207 -5.86 -4.04 3.34
N THR A 208 -6.13 -5.20 3.98
CA THR A 208 -7.36 -5.98 3.75
C THR A 208 -8.62 -5.18 4.12
N PHE A 209 -8.65 -4.53 5.29
CA PHE A 209 -9.82 -3.74 5.72
C PHE A 209 -9.95 -2.42 4.94
N VAL A 210 -8.83 -1.76 4.61
CA VAL A 210 -8.79 -0.59 3.72
C VAL A 210 -9.44 -0.92 2.38
N ALA A 211 -8.99 -1.98 1.75
CA ALA A 211 -9.48 -2.42 0.44
C ALA A 211 -10.95 -2.87 0.51
N ALA A 212 -11.35 -3.56 1.58
CA ALA A 212 -12.73 -4.00 1.79
C ALA A 212 -13.69 -2.80 1.89
N ALA A 213 -13.32 -1.76 2.66
CA ALA A 213 -14.12 -0.54 2.80
C ALA A 213 -14.25 0.20 1.46
N SER A 214 -13.12 0.44 0.77
CA SER A 214 -13.11 1.13 -0.52
C SER A 214 -13.92 0.37 -1.57
N ALA A 215 -13.75 -0.96 -1.66
CA ALA A 215 -14.45 -1.80 -2.62
C ALA A 215 -15.96 -1.91 -2.32
N ALA A 216 -16.35 -2.08 -1.05
CA ALA A 216 -17.76 -2.13 -0.65
C ALA A 216 -18.49 -0.83 -1.02
N ALA A 217 -17.87 0.33 -0.77
CA ALA A 217 -18.41 1.63 -1.15
C ALA A 217 -18.54 1.74 -2.68
N MET A 218 -17.49 1.42 -3.44
CA MET A 218 -17.50 1.50 -4.91
C MET A 218 -18.55 0.57 -5.54
N LEU A 219 -18.80 -0.59 -4.95
CA LEU A 219 -19.86 -1.51 -5.37
C LEU A 219 -21.25 -1.11 -4.85
N ARG A 220 -21.35 -0.04 -4.05
CA ARG A 220 -22.60 0.45 -3.41
C ARG A 220 -23.34 -0.65 -2.64
N LEU A 221 -22.59 -1.43 -1.86
CA LEU A 221 -23.19 -2.41 -0.99
C LEU A 221 -23.98 -1.71 0.12
N ASP A 222 -25.15 -2.25 0.44
CA ASP A 222 -25.96 -1.79 1.57
C ASP A 222 -25.29 -2.16 2.92
N GLU A 223 -25.89 -1.74 4.02
CA GLU A 223 -25.36 -1.98 5.37
C GLU A 223 -25.10 -3.47 5.65
N ARG A 224 -26.00 -4.35 5.17
CA ARG A 224 -25.82 -5.78 5.33
C ARG A 224 -24.65 -6.29 4.48
N GLY A 225 -24.56 -5.85 3.25
CA GLY A 225 -23.44 -6.18 2.37
C GLY A 225 -22.11 -5.71 2.92
N VAL A 226 -22.06 -4.54 3.54
CA VAL A 226 -20.86 -4.05 4.24
C VAL A 226 -20.47 -5.00 5.39
N ARG A 227 -21.40 -5.37 6.26
CA ARG A 227 -21.14 -6.31 7.37
C ARG A 227 -20.58 -7.63 6.86
N HIS A 228 -21.22 -8.21 5.85
CA HIS A 228 -20.75 -9.46 5.23
C HIS A 228 -19.38 -9.31 4.56
N THR A 229 -19.09 -8.16 3.95
CA THR A 229 -17.76 -7.88 3.38
C THR A 229 -16.69 -7.88 4.48
N PHE A 230 -16.96 -7.25 5.61
CA PHE A 230 -16.02 -7.27 6.74
C PHE A 230 -15.91 -8.63 7.42
N SER A 231 -16.96 -9.44 7.41
CA SER A 231 -16.90 -10.85 7.81
C SER A 231 -15.89 -11.63 6.97
N TYR A 232 -16.00 -11.57 5.63
CA TYR A 232 -15.04 -12.22 4.73
C TYR A 232 -13.64 -11.59 4.76
N ALA A 233 -13.54 -10.30 4.96
CA ALA A 233 -12.25 -9.62 5.13
C ALA A 233 -11.53 -10.11 6.40
N GLY A 234 -12.26 -10.27 7.51
CA GLY A 234 -11.73 -10.83 8.75
C GLY A 234 -11.17 -12.25 8.59
N GLN A 235 -11.86 -13.12 7.84
CA GLN A 235 -11.38 -14.47 7.53
C GLN A 235 -10.06 -14.48 6.75
N GLN A 236 -9.77 -13.43 6.00
CA GLN A 236 -8.60 -13.32 5.12
C GLN A 236 -7.51 -12.40 5.70
N ALA A 237 -7.79 -11.73 6.81
CA ALA A 237 -6.87 -10.80 7.46
C ALA A 237 -5.80 -11.58 8.24
N SER A 238 -4.68 -11.86 7.57
CA SER A 238 -3.55 -12.61 8.10
C SER A 238 -2.25 -11.96 7.63
N GLY A 239 -1.13 -12.55 7.98
CA GLY A 239 0.20 -12.15 7.53
C GLY A 239 1.24 -12.35 8.60
N ILE A 240 2.45 -12.62 8.17
CA ILE A 240 3.61 -12.84 9.04
C ILE A 240 4.68 -11.82 8.66
N GLY A 241 5.33 -11.21 9.65
CA GLY A 241 6.34 -10.17 9.44
C GLY A 241 7.65 -10.65 8.79
N TYR A 242 7.60 -11.50 7.78
CA TYR A 242 8.76 -11.98 7.04
C TYR A 242 9.47 -10.88 6.26
N TRP A 243 8.77 -9.82 5.91
CA TRP A 243 9.29 -8.69 5.15
C TRP A 243 10.58 -8.11 5.73
N THR A 244 10.83 -8.25 7.03
CA THR A 244 12.08 -7.82 7.66
C THR A 244 13.32 -8.59 7.18
N ARG A 245 13.11 -9.70 6.47
CA ARG A 245 14.14 -10.59 5.91
C ARG A 245 14.06 -10.70 4.40
N ASP A 246 13.13 -10.01 3.76
CA ASP A 246 12.98 -9.96 2.31
C ASP A 246 13.96 -8.95 1.71
N HIS A 247 15.03 -9.46 1.11
CA HIS A 247 16.08 -8.65 0.49
C HIS A 247 15.70 -8.15 -0.92
N GLU A 248 14.68 -8.74 -1.53
CA GLU A 248 14.25 -8.42 -2.90
C GLU A 248 13.01 -7.55 -2.95
N HIS A 249 12.42 -7.22 -1.81
CA HIS A 249 11.20 -6.44 -1.66
C HIS A 249 9.96 -7.05 -2.35
N VAL A 250 10.01 -8.32 -2.77
CA VAL A 250 8.92 -8.99 -3.50
C VAL A 250 7.85 -9.48 -2.55
N GLU A 251 8.23 -10.20 -1.49
CA GLU A 251 7.31 -10.69 -0.47
C GLU A 251 6.76 -9.53 0.36
N LYS A 252 7.59 -8.50 0.61
CA LYS A 252 7.14 -7.28 1.28
C LYS A 252 6.06 -6.56 0.49
N ALA A 253 6.21 -6.39 -0.82
CA ALA A 253 5.21 -5.78 -1.68
C ALA A 253 3.90 -6.59 -1.70
N PHE A 254 3.99 -7.92 -1.63
CA PHE A 254 2.82 -8.78 -1.49
C PHE A 254 2.15 -8.61 -0.13
N ASP A 255 2.92 -8.60 0.97
CA ASP A 255 2.42 -8.45 2.35
C ASP A 255 1.79 -7.06 2.56
N PHE A 256 2.47 -5.98 2.18
CA PHE A 256 2.02 -4.62 2.44
C PHE A 256 0.85 -4.18 1.55
N GLY A 257 0.88 -4.56 0.29
CA GLY A 257 -0.11 -4.12 -0.71
C GLY A 257 -0.96 -5.25 -1.27
N GLY A 258 -0.32 -6.14 -2.04
CA GLY A 258 -1.01 -7.05 -2.95
C GLY A 258 -1.99 -7.99 -2.30
N MET A 259 -1.58 -8.67 -1.23
CA MET A 259 -2.44 -9.65 -0.52
C MET A 259 -3.67 -8.98 0.06
N GLY A 260 -3.50 -7.85 0.75
CA GLY A 260 -4.62 -7.15 1.39
C GLY A 260 -5.60 -6.57 0.36
N ALA A 261 -5.10 -5.93 -0.70
CA ALA A 261 -5.94 -5.38 -1.75
C ALA A 261 -6.75 -6.47 -2.47
N ARG A 262 -6.11 -7.60 -2.83
CA ARG A 262 -6.80 -8.78 -3.37
C ARG A 262 -7.90 -9.26 -2.44
N ASN A 263 -7.59 -9.45 -1.16
CA ASN A 263 -8.51 -10.02 -0.17
C ASN A 263 -9.72 -9.12 0.05
N GLY A 264 -9.52 -7.80 0.19
CA GLY A 264 -10.61 -6.84 0.39
C GLY A 264 -11.52 -6.74 -0.84
N VAL A 265 -10.95 -6.65 -2.05
CA VAL A 265 -11.73 -6.63 -3.30
C VAL A 265 -12.47 -7.96 -3.51
N MET A 266 -11.83 -9.10 -3.21
CA MET A 266 -12.47 -10.41 -3.28
C MET A 266 -13.66 -10.50 -2.31
N ALA A 267 -13.50 -10.07 -1.06
CA ALA A 267 -14.58 -10.06 -0.08
C ALA A 267 -15.79 -9.25 -0.59
N ALA A 268 -15.58 -8.03 -1.06
CA ALA A 268 -16.65 -7.17 -1.54
C ALA A 268 -17.32 -7.70 -2.81
N THR A 269 -16.55 -8.24 -3.76
CA THR A 269 -17.10 -8.78 -5.02
C THR A 269 -17.87 -10.08 -4.80
N MET A 270 -17.44 -10.95 -3.87
CA MET A 270 -18.22 -12.13 -3.47
C MET A 270 -19.59 -11.72 -2.92
N VAL A 271 -19.62 -10.74 -2.02
CA VAL A 271 -20.88 -10.26 -1.43
C VAL A 271 -21.78 -9.61 -2.49
N ALA A 272 -21.22 -8.83 -3.41
CA ALA A 272 -21.96 -8.25 -4.53
C ALA A 272 -22.63 -9.33 -5.43
N LEU A 273 -22.09 -10.55 -5.44
CA LEU A 273 -22.67 -11.72 -6.14
C LEU A 273 -23.65 -12.55 -5.27
N GLY A 274 -23.98 -12.07 -4.06
CA GLY A 274 -24.96 -12.71 -3.18
C GLY A 274 -24.40 -13.64 -2.10
N PHE A 275 -23.08 -13.67 -1.90
CA PHE A 275 -22.50 -14.38 -0.75
C PHE A 275 -22.93 -13.74 0.55
N THR A 276 -23.34 -14.53 1.53
CA THR A 276 -23.72 -14.08 2.87
C THR A 276 -22.63 -14.44 3.87
N GLY A 277 -22.46 -13.60 4.88
CA GLY A 277 -21.50 -13.78 5.97
C GLY A 277 -22.16 -13.57 7.33
N VAL A 278 -21.35 -13.37 8.38
CA VAL A 278 -21.82 -13.08 9.72
C VAL A 278 -22.34 -11.63 9.77
N ASP A 279 -23.55 -11.44 10.33
CA ASP A 279 -24.19 -10.12 10.40
C ASP A 279 -23.51 -9.16 11.40
N ASP A 280 -22.82 -9.67 12.41
CA ASP A 280 -22.06 -8.86 13.37
C ASP A 280 -20.61 -9.36 13.54
N PRO A 281 -19.67 -8.98 12.66
CA PRO A 281 -18.30 -9.44 12.72
C PRO A 281 -17.46 -8.74 13.80
N PHE A 282 -17.96 -7.67 14.42
CA PHE A 282 -17.24 -6.88 15.42
C PHE A 282 -17.61 -7.20 16.86
N SER A 283 -18.65 -7.99 17.13
CA SER A 283 -19.04 -8.37 18.48
C SER A 283 -19.21 -9.87 18.65
N GLY A 284 -19.28 -10.31 19.91
CA GLY A 284 -19.36 -11.71 20.25
C GLY A 284 -18.00 -12.38 20.50
N PRO A 285 -18.02 -13.66 20.89
CA PRO A 285 -16.82 -14.39 21.31
C PRO A 285 -15.82 -14.64 20.15
N GLU A 286 -16.30 -14.82 18.92
CA GLU A 286 -15.48 -15.03 17.70
C GLU A 286 -15.40 -13.77 16.83
N SER A 287 -15.35 -12.59 17.44
CA SER A 287 -15.30 -11.32 16.71
C SER A 287 -13.91 -11.04 16.12
N ILE A 288 -13.87 -10.09 15.19
CA ILE A 288 -12.60 -9.55 14.65
C ILE A 288 -11.66 -9.11 15.78
N TYR A 289 -12.18 -8.53 16.87
CA TYR A 289 -11.37 -8.10 18.00
C TYR A 289 -10.75 -9.26 18.75
N THR A 290 -11.52 -10.31 19.06
CA THR A 290 -11.01 -11.48 19.77
C THR A 290 -9.98 -12.26 18.96
N ALA A 291 -10.16 -12.30 17.64
CA ALA A 291 -9.28 -13.03 16.73
C ALA A 291 -8.00 -12.28 16.35
N LEU A 292 -8.09 -10.97 16.17
CA LEU A 292 -7.03 -10.21 15.49
C LEU A 292 -6.40 -9.09 16.31
N ALA A 293 -7.01 -8.66 17.43
CA ALA A 293 -6.48 -7.55 18.22
C ALA A 293 -5.31 -7.98 19.11
N ASP A 294 -4.30 -7.10 19.23
CA ASP A 294 -3.25 -7.22 20.26
C ASP A 294 -3.67 -6.51 21.55
N LYS A 295 -4.33 -5.35 21.41
CA LYS A 295 -4.89 -4.54 22.48
C LYS A 295 -6.22 -3.95 22.03
N PRO A 296 -7.33 -4.68 22.14
CA PRO A 296 -8.62 -4.23 21.61
C PRO A 296 -9.09 -2.95 22.27
N ALA A 297 -9.50 -1.97 21.46
CA ALA A 297 -10.11 -0.71 21.85
C ALA A 297 -11.30 -0.41 20.92
N PRO A 298 -12.40 -1.19 20.99
CA PRO A 298 -13.52 -1.13 20.05
C PRO A 298 -14.14 0.26 19.91
N GLU A 299 -14.13 1.06 20.96
CA GLU A 299 -14.64 2.43 20.99
C GLU A 299 -13.89 3.36 19.99
N LYS A 300 -12.65 3.03 19.63
CA LYS A 300 -11.84 3.78 18.65
C LYS A 300 -12.35 3.62 17.23
N LEU A 301 -13.06 2.54 16.93
CA LEU A 301 -13.63 2.32 15.60
C LEU A 301 -14.59 3.45 15.20
N LEU A 302 -15.41 3.91 16.14
CA LEU A 302 -16.43 4.93 15.91
C LEU A 302 -16.03 6.34 16.39
N ALA A 303 -14.90 6.49 17.07
CA ALA A 303 -14.48 7.78 17.61
C ALA A 303 -14.35 8.84 16.49
N ASN A 304 -15.13 9.91 16.56
CA ASN A 304 -15.17 10.98 15.56
C ASN A 304 -15.44 10.48 14.11
N LEU A 305 -16.24 9.41 13.97
CA LEU A 305 -16.60 8.85 12.65
C LEU A 305 -17.30 9.91 11.79
N GLY A 306 -16.78 10.14 10.58
CA GLY A 306 -17.28 11.13 9.63
C GLY A 306 -16.85 12.59 9.91
N SER A 307 -16.11 12.87 10.99
CA SER A 307 -15.59 14.21 11.30
C SER A 307 -14.05 14.29 11.36
N SER A 308 -13.36 13.18 11.54
CA SER A 308 -11.92 13.08 11.39
C SER A 308 -11.56 12.28 10.14
N HIS A 309 -10.51 12.70 9.43
CA HIS A 309 -10.11 12.10 8.15
C HIS A 309 -8.63 11.77 8.18
N ALA A 310 -8.32 10.48 8.23
CA ALA A 310 -6.94 9.98 8.36
C ALA A 310 -6.03 10.37 7.20
N VAL A 311 -6.59 10.63 6.02
CA VAL A 311 -5.83 11.08 4.84
C VAL A 311 -5.06 12.38 5.12
N LEU A 312 -5.62 13.31 5.91
CA LEU A 312 -4.96 14.57 6.28
C LEU A 312 -3.79 14.38 7.26
N GLY A 313 -3.78 13.27 7.99
CA GLY A 313 -2.71 12.89 8.91
C GLY A 313 -1.68 11.94 8.31
N THR A 314 -1.90 11.45 7.09
CA THR A 314 -1.01 10.53 6.39
C THR A 314 0.14 11.30 5.73
N THR A 315 1.33 10.73 5.77
CA THR A 315 2.57 11.34 5.25
C THR A 315 2.77 10.95 3.79
N ILE A 316 2.80 11.91 2.88
CA ILE A 316 3.38 11.73 1.54
C ILE A 316 4.90 11.87 1.69
N LYS A 317 5.66 10.81 1.46
CA LYS A 317 7.13 10.86 1.53
C LYS A 317 7.69 11.77 0.45
N LYS A 318 8.53 12.73 0.84
CA LYS A 318 9.22 13.62 -0.12
C LYS A 318 10.23 12.83 -0.96
N TRP A 319 11.01 11.99 -0.30
CA TRP A 319 12.05 11.17 -0.91
C TRP A 319 11.54 9.74 -1.13
N THR A 320 11.93 9.13 -2.24
CA THR A 320 11.53 7.76 -2.61
C THR A 320 12.39 6.72 -1.89
N VAL A 321 12.45 6.84 -0.56
CA VAL A 321 13.26 6.03 0.36
C VAL A 321 12.48 5.65 1.61
N GLY A 322 13.01 4.71 2.38
CA GLY A 322 12.44 4.29 3.65
C GLY A 322 12.14 5.44 4.61
N ALA A 323 11.05 5.34 5.35
CA ALA A 323 10.61 6.38 6.27
C ALA A 323 11.68 6.83 7.31
N PRO A 324 12.60 5.99 7.82
CA PRO A 324 13.67 6.44 8.72
C PRO A 324 14.70 7.37 8.09
N LEU A 325 14.74 7.44 6.76
CA LEU A 325 15.73 8.23 6.00
C LEU A 325 15.23 9.62 5.63
N GLN A 326 13.94 9.87 5.68
CA GLN A 326 13.32 11.12 5.23
C GLN A 326 13.96 12.35 5.89
N SER A 327 14.07 12.35 7.23
CA SER A 327 14.67 13.46 7.99
C SER A 327 16.16 13.68 7.72
N VAL A 328 16.86 12.58 7.43
CA VAL A 328 18.29 12.67 7.08
C VAL A 328 18.45 13.38 5.74
N LEU A 329 17.69 12.98 4.73
CA LEU A 329 17.75 13.59 3.40
C LEU A 329 17.23 15.03 3.40
N ASP A 330 16.23 15.36 4.23
CA ASP A 330 15.82 16.75 4.46
C ASP A 330 16.97 17.58 5.04
N SER A 331 17.72 17.03 6.02
CA SER A 331 18.87 17.72 6.60
C SER A 331 20.02 17.89 5.60
N VAL A 332 20.31 16.88 4.79
CA VAL A 332 21.33 16.96 3.73
C VAL A 332 20.91 17.99 2.68
N ALA A 333 19.65 18.00 2.26
CA ALA A 333 19.15 18.98 1.29
C ALA A 333 19.32 20.42 1.79
N ALA A 334 19.01 20.69 3.06
CA ALA A 334 19.22 22.00 3.67
C ALA A 334 20.71 22.39 3.72
N LEU A 335 21.60 21.43 4.03
CA LEU A 335 23.04 21.70 4.04
C LEU A 335 23.64 21.92 2.65
N LEU A 336 23.05 21.30 1.61
CA LEU A 336 23.44 21.50 0.22
C LEU A 336 23.10 22.89 -0.34
N GLU A 337 22.32 23.73 0.38
CA GLU A 337 22.12 25.13 0.04
C GLU A 337 23.43 25.93 0.18
N ASP A 338 24.36 25.51 1.05
CA ASP A 338 25.72 26.06 1.10
C ASP A 338 26.52 25.51 -0.11
N PRO A 339 27.03 26.40 -1.00
CA PRO A 339 27.78 25.98 -2.18
C PRO A 339 29.13 25.32 -1.84
N GLY A 340 29.61 25.47 -0.63
CA GLY A 340 30.85 24.85 -0.13
C GLY A 340 30.69 23.36 0.19
N VAL A 341 29.46 22.86 0.31
CA VAL A 341 29.20 21.41 0.52
C VAL A 341 29.31 20.70 -0.82
N THR A 342 30.49 20.23 -1.15
CA THR A 342 30.80 19.48 -2.36
C THR A 342 31.58 18.19 -2.00
N ALA A 343 31.57 17.20 -2.89
CA ALA A 343 32.29 15.94 -2.67
C ALA A 343 33.79 16.16 -2.37
N ASP A 344 34.43 17.14 -3.01
CA ASP A 344 35.86 17.44 -2.83
C ASP A 344 36.16 18.19 -1.54
N ASN A 345 35.20 18.99 -1.04
CA ASN A 345 35.39 19.83 0.13
C ASN A 345 34.98 19.17 1.44
N VAL A 346 34.11 18.17 1.42
CA VAL A 346 33.67 17.44 2.61
C VAL A 346 34.81 16.58 3.16
N ARG A 347 35.00 16.61 4.50
CA ARG A 347 36.02 15.82 5.21
C ARG A 347 35.43 14.81 6.17
N ARG A 348 34.29 15.13 6.76
CA ARG A 348 33.60 14.26 7.70
C ARG A 348 32.11 14.54 7.66
N ILE A 349 31.30 13.50 7.78
CA ILE A 349 29.85 13.60 7.91
C ILE A 349 29.42 12.76 9.11
N GLU A 350 28.75 13.38 10.06
CA GLU A 350 28.12 12.66 11.18
C GLU A 350 26.62 12.72 11.06
N VAL A 351 25.96 11.58 11.21
CA VAL A 351 24.51 11.47 11.13
C VAL A 351 23.99 10.80 12.40
N ASP A 352 23.18 11.53 13.16
CA ASP A 352 22.48 11.01 14.32
C ASP A 352 21.03 10.72 13.95
N VAL A 353 20.57 9.49 14.23
CA VAL A 353 19.20 9.04 14.02
C VAL A 353 18.65 8.33 15.24
N MET A 354 17.36 8.00 15.26
CA MET A 354 16.80 7.13 16.28
C MET A 354 17.58 5.82 16.35
N LYS A 355 17.91 5.35 17.55
CA LYS A 355 18.65 4.11 17.76
C LYS A 355 17.98 2.88 17.14
N SER A 356 16.66 2.82 17.22
CA SER A 356 15.85 1.75 16.61
C SER A 356 15.93 1.70 15.09
N SER A 357 16.30 2.80 14.43
CA SER A 357 16.43 2.87 12.97
C SER A 357 17.69 2.19 12.44
N LEU A 358 18.77 2.10 13.25
CA LEU A 358 20.08 1.57 12.82
C LEU A 358 19.97 0.20 12.13
N ARG A 359 19.20 -0.71 12.71
CA ARG A 359 19.04 -2.08 12.17
C ARG A 359 18.45 -2.13 10.75
N ILE A 360 17.85 -1.02 10.28
CA ILE A 360 17.19 -0.93 8.97
C ILE A 360 18.12 -0.22 7.98
N VAL A 361 18.78 0.87 8.41
CA VAL A 361 19.40 1.81 7.50
C VAL A 361 20.93 1.74 7.47
N ASP A 362 21.57 1.08 8.46
CA ASP A 362 23.03 1.03 8.55
C ASP A 362 23.61 0.12 7.46
N ASN A 363 24.25 0.73 6.47
CA ASN A 363 24.88 0.06 5.34
C ASN A 363 23.99 -1.01 4.68
N SER A 364 22.69 -0.76 4.59
CA SER A 364 21.75 -1.66 3.92
C SER A 364 22.24 -2.01 2.51
N SER A 365 21.95 -3.23 2.06
CA SER A 365 22.23 -3.67 0.70
C SER A 365 21.27 -3.09 -0.34
N SER A 366 20.08 -2.61 0.11
CA SER A 366 19.14 -1.91 -0.74
C SER A 366 19.50 -0.43 -0.82
N PRO A 367 19.63 0.16 -2.02
CA PRO A 367 20.05 1.55 -2.18
C PRO A 367 19.09 2.53 -1.52
N ASP A 368 17.78 2.30 -1.57
CA ASP A 368 16.70 3.11 -1.00
C ASP A 368 16.57 3.01 0.54
N LEU A 369 17.36 2.11 1.16
CA LEU A 369 17.46 1.93 2.61
C LEU A 369 18.88 2.16 3.16
N SER A 370 19.89 2.36 2.31
CA SER A 370 21.28 2.53 2.71
C SER A 370 21.60 3.97 3.06
N LEU A 371 21.61 4.34 4.35
CA LEU A 371 21.78 5.72 4.80
C LEU A 371 23.10 6.32 4.29
N GLN A 372 24.23 5.64 4.50
CA GLN A 372 25.54 6.15 4.12
C GLN A 372 25.67 6.34 2.60
N HIS A 373 25.04 5.44 1.83
CA HIS A 373 25.00 5.55 0.37
C HIS A 373 24.19 6.78 -0.07
N LEU A 374 22.98 6.94 0.46
CA LEU A 374 22.06 8.03 0.08
C LEU A 374 22.63 9.40 0.44
N VAL A 375 23.22 9.56 1.62
CA VAL A 375 23.89 10.80 2.03
C VAL A 375 25.04 11.13 1.07
N ALA A 376 25.87 10.15 0.75
CA ALA A 376 27.00 10.34 -0.16
C ALA A 376 26.54 10.67 -1.58
N MET A 377 25.55 9.95 -2.09
CA MET A 377 24.97 10.18 -3.41
C MET A 377 24.38 11.60 -3.53
N MET A 378 23.61 12.05 -2.51
CA MET A 378 23.06 13.40 -2.52
C MET A 378 24.13 14.50 -2.53
N ILE A 379 25.26 14.30 -1.88
CA ILE A 379 26.38 15.26 -1.88
C ILE A 379 27.05 15.29 -3.26
N VAL A 380 27.28 14.13 -3.86
CA VAL A 380 27.90 14.01 -5.20
C VAL A 380 27.00 14.58 -6.29
N ASP A 381 25.70 14.24 -6.28
CA ASP A 381 24.73 14.62 -7.31
C ASP A 381 24.04 15.96 -7.01
N ARG A 382 24.26 16.52 -5.82
CA ARG A 382 23.58 17.72 -5.28
C ARG A 382 22.07 17.60 -5.23
N GLY A 383 21.57 16.39 -4.99
CA GLY A 383 20.16 16.05 -4.93
C GLY A 383 19.91 14.57 -5.08
N ALA A 384 18.65 14.19 -5.16
CA ALA A 384 18.23 12.84 -5.39
C ALA A 384 16.97 12.80 -6.26
N THR A 385 16.93 11.87 -7.21
CA THR A 385 15.78 11.54 -8.05
C THR A 385 15.42 10.08 -7.86
N PHE A 386 14.23 9.67 -8.29
CA PHE A 386 13.85 8.25 -8.29
C PHE A 386 14.91 7.39 -9.02
N ALA A 387 15.35 7.83 -10.19
CA ALA A 387 16.34 7.10 -10.98
C ALA A 387 17.68 6.95 -10.25
N SER A 388 18.20 8.02 -9.61
CA SER A 388 19.48 7.96 -8.90
C SER A 388 19.42 7.10 -7.64
N ILE A 389 18.30 7.14 -6.91
CA ILE A 389 18.08 6.32 -5.70
C ILE A 389 18.02 4.83 -6.03
N HIS A 390 17.38 4.45 -7.14
CA HIS A 390 17.17 3.05 -7.52
C HIS A 390 18.26 2.47 -8.43
N ASP A 391 19.26 3.27 -8.80
CA ASP A 391 20.41 2.80 -9.57
C ASP A 391 21.39 2.04 -8.69
N VAL A 392 21.28 0.71 -8.70
CA VAL A 392 22.20 -0.20 -7.96
C VAL A 392 23.65 -0.01 -8.36
N ALA A 393 23.95 0.43 -9.59
CA ALA A 393 25.32 0.67 -10.06
C ALA A 393 25.96 1.84 -9.29
N ARG A 394 25.18 2.84 -8.84
CA ARG A 394 25.65 3.95 -8.02
C ARG A 394 26.22 3.51 -6.67
N MET A 395 25.79 2.37 -6.13
CA MET A 395 26.37 1.82 -4.90
C MET A 395 27.84 1.39 -5.07
N ARG A 396 28.34 1.27 -6.31
CA ARG A 396 29.72 0.94 -6.68
C ARG A 396 30.47 2.08 -7.34
N ASP A 397 29.83 3.24 -7.52
CA ASP A 397 30.44 4.43 -8.10
C ASP A 397 31.59 4.93 -7.20
N SER A 398 32.76 5.16 -7.78
CA SER A 398 33.98 5.53 -7.04
C SER A 398 33.85 6.85 -6.28
N ASN A 399 33.15 7.84 -6.86
CA ASN A 399 32.94 9.15 -6.24
C ASN A 399 31.98 9.03 -5.06
N VAL A 400 30.87 8.28 -5.23
CA VAL A 400 29.93 8.00 -4.15
C VAL A 400 30.62 7.21 -3.03
N LEU A 401 31.40 6.19 -3.35
CA LEU A 401 32.13 5.39 -2.37
C LEU A 401 33.17 6.22 -1.60
N ALA A 402 33.83 7.19 -2.26
CA ALA A 402 34.77 8.09 -1.59
C ALA A 402 34.08 8.91 -0.50
N VAL A 403 32.94 9.53 -0.80
CA VAL A 403 32.14 10.30 0.18
C VAL A 403 31.48 9.39 1.22
N ARG A 404 30.99 8.21 0.82
CA ARG A 404 30.37 7.23 1.73
C ARG A 404 31.27 6.84 2.90
N LYS A 405 32.58 6.73 2.67
CA LYS A 405 33.58 6.42 3.72
C LYS A 405 33.69 7.51 4.78
N LEU A 406 33.27 8.72 4.48
CA LEU A 406 33.27 9.86 5.41
C LEU A 406 32.04 9.92 6.31
N VAL A 407 31.00 9.09 6.03
CA VAL A 407 29.73 9.09 6.75
C VAL A 407 29.81 8.19 7.99
N ALA A 408 29.76 8.78 9.15
CA ALA A 408 29.64 8.11 10.44
C ALA A 408 28.18 8.18 10.93
N LEU A 409 27.55 7.00 11.08
CA LEU A 409 26.16 6.87 11.57
C LEU A 409 26.15 6.55 13.06
N ARG A 410 25.30 7.25 13.83
CA ARG A 410 25.14 7.04 15.28
C ARG A 410 23.65 6.93 15.64
N GLY A 411 23.32 6.02 16.55
CA GLY A 411 22.02 5.93 17.20
C GLY A 411 21.94 6.83 18.43
N SER A 412 20.98 7.73 18.48
CA SER A 412 20.77 8.68 19.55
C SER A 412 19.59 8.29 20.43
N GLU A 413 19.82 8.19 21.76
CA GLU A 413 18.74 8.03 22.76
C GLU A 413 17.89 9.30 22.89
N GLU A 414 18.45 10.47 22.63
CA GLU A 414 17.70 11.74 22.57
C GLU A 414 16.68 11.69 21.44
N LEU A 415 17.13 11.30 20.24
CA LEU A 415 16.26 11.23 19.08
C LEU A 415 15.24 10.06 19.14
N GLU A 416 15.57 9.00 19.89
CA GLU A 416 14.62 7.90 20.15
C GLU A 416 13.39 8.38 20.92
N LYS A 417 13.58 9.39 21.81
CA LYS A 417 12.54 9.96 22.68
C LYS A 417 11.97 11.27 22.13
N ALA A 418 12.47 11.74 21.00
CA ALA A 418 12.07 13.05 20.46
C ALA A 418 10.61 13.07 20.01
N SER A 419 9.96 14.18 20.20
CA SER A 419 8.60 14.44 19.71
C SER A 419 8.61 15.73 18.88
N PRO A 420 8.10 15.69 17.64
CA PRO A 420 7.65 14.50 16.91
C PRO A 420 8.78 13.49 16.67
N PRO A 421 8.45 12.20 16.41
CA PRO A 421 9.45 11.15 16.18
C PRO A 421 10.15 11.30 14.82
N ARG A 422 11.19 10.48 14.61
CA ARG A 422 11.95 10.39 13.35
C ARG A 422 12.70 11.67 13.00
N GLN A 423 13.19 12.40 14.00
CA GLN A 423 14.15 13.50 13.80
C GLN A 423 15.53 12.96 13.41
N ALA A 424 16.35 13.80 12.76
CA ALA A 424 17.75 13.51 12.48
C ALA A 424 18.61 14.77 12.68
N ILE A 425 19.90 14.56 12.97
CA ILE A 425 20.89 15.62 12.97
C ILE A 425 22.02 15.21 12.01
N VAL A 426 22.36 16.09 11.08
CA VAL A 426 23.49 15.91 10.16
C VAL A 426 24.50 17.02 10.41
N ARG A 427 25.79 16.65 10.56
CA ARG A 427 26.92 17.57 10.68
C ARG A 427 27.93 17.26 9.57
N ILE A 428 28.45 18.31 8.94
CA ILE A 428 29.43 18.21 7.86
C ILE A 428 30.60 19.14 8.18
N ASP A 429 31.80 18.54 8.29
CA ASP A 429 33.05 19.25 8.40
C ASP A 429 33.67 19.43 7.01
N LEU A 430 34.07 20.67 6.68
CA LEU A 430 34.63 21.04 5.38
C LEU A 430 36.16 21.21 5.45
N ALA A 431 36.83 21.13 4.31
CA ALA A 431 38.26 21.28 4.20
C ALA A 431 38.73 22.72 4.52
N ASP A 432 37.84 23.70 4.34
CA ASP A 432 38.12 25.11 4.67
C ASP A 432 38.01 25.42 6.18
N GLY A 433 37.74 24.40 7.01
CA GLY A 433 37.64 24.50 8.47
C GLY A 433 36.25 24.82 8.98
N ARG A 434 35.26 25.06 8.12
CA ARG A 434 33.86 25.26 8.54
C ARG A 434 33.24 23.94 8.95
N SER A 435 32.38 23.99 9.96
CA SER A 435 31.51 22.90 10.38
C SER A 435 30.06 23.36 10.29
N LEU A 436 29.27 22.66 9.50
CA LEU A 436 27.85 22.93 9.26
C LEU A 436 27.00 21.90 9.96
N SER A 437 25.84 22.28 10.47
CA SER A 437 24.91 21.35 11.12
C SER A 437 23.46 21.72 10.83
N HIS A 438 22.64 20.69 10.57
CA HIS A 438 21.20 20.86 10.43
C HIS A 438 20.46 19.78 11.22
N ARG A 439 19.37 20.15 11.90
CA ARG A 439 18.45 19.23 12.58
C ARG A 439 17.09 19.31 11.93
N THR A 440 16.65 18.24 11.32
CA THR A 440 15.26 18.09 10.89
C THR A 440 14.40 17.66 12.09
N THR A 441 13.58 18.57 12.59
CA THR A 441 12.67 18.34 13.71
C THR A 441 11.31 17.83 13.24
N VAL A 442 10.82 18.30 12.09
CA VAL A 442 9.55 17.91 11.49
C VAL A 442 9.78 17.54 10.03
N VAL A 443 9.65 16.27 9.73
CA VAL A 443 9.91 15.69 8.40
C VAL A 443 8.99 16.30 7.35
N ARG A 444 9.54 16.63 6.17
CA ARG A 444 8.75 17.11 5.02
C ARG A 444 7.79 16.03 4.53
N GLY A 445 6.54 16.39 4.29
CA GLY A 445 5.45 15.51 3.87
C GLY A 445 4.57 15.01 5.01
N THR A 446 4.97 15.22 6.29
CA THR A 446 4.11 14.92 7.45
C THR A 446 3.03 15.98 7.64
N ALA A 447 2.00 15.68 8.43
CA ALA A 447 0.94 16.64 8.75
C ALA A 447 1.46 17.94 9.39
N GLY A 448 2.60 17.89 10.13
CA GLY A 448 3.23 19.05 10.74
C GLY A 448 4.10 19.88 9.76
N ASN A 449 4.42 19.33 8.60
CA ASN A 449 5.22 19.98 7.55
C ASN A 449 4.81 19.39 6.18
N PRO A 450 3.56 19.60 5.72
CA PRO A 450 3.02 18.94 4.54
C PRO A 450 3.68 19.44 3.25
N MET A 451 3.85 18.56 2.29
CA MET A 451 4.19 18.95 0.91
C MET A 451 3.03 19.73 0.31
N ASP A 452 3.34 20.75 -0.46
CA ASP A 452 2.34 21.44 -1.27
C ASP A 452 2.02 20.67 -2.56
N ALA A 453 0.99 21.12 -3.29
CA ALA A 453 0.58 20.44 -4.52
C ALA A 453 1.70 20.39 -5.57
N LYS A 454 2.51 21.45 -5.70
CA LYS A 454 3.59 21.50 -6.69
C LYS A 454 4.71 20.51 -6.37
N GLU A 455 5.01 20.31 -5.09
CA GLU A 455 6.02 19.31 -4.68
C GLU A 455 5.53 17.88 -4.94
N VAL A 456 4.24 17.58 -4.67
CA VAL A 456 3.67 16.28 -4.98
C VAL A 456 3.58 16.05 -6.48
N GLU A 457 3.21 17.07 -7.27
CA GLU A 457 3.20 17.03 -8.74
C GLU A 457 4.62 16.81 -9.31
N ALA A 458 5.63 17.47 -8.74
CA ALA A 458 7.02 17.29 -9.15
C ALA A 458 7.51 15.87 -8.85
N LYS A 459 7.20 15.33 -7.66
CA LYS A 459 7.45 13.91 -7.33
C LYS A 459 6.73 12.98 -8.31
N ALA A 460 5.45 13.21 -8.55
CA ALA A 460 4.68 12.39 -9.50
C ALA A 460 5.26 12.43 -10.92
N LEU A 461 5.75 13.58 -11.37
CA LEU A 461 6.41 13.71 -12.68
C LEU A 461 7.73 12.90 -12.72
N ASP A 462 8.56 12.98 -11.68
CA ASP A 462 9.82 12.21 -11.57
C ASP A 462 9.56 10.69 -11.65
N LEU A 463 8.50 10.22 -10.97
CA LEU A 463 8.11 8.81 -10.95
C LEU A 463 7.48 8.32 -12.26
N THR A 464 6.66 9.15 -12.91
CA THR A 464 5.80 8.69 -14.02
C THR A 464 6.37 8.97 -15.40
N ALA A 465 7.14 10.05 -15.58
CA ALA A 465 7.70 10.43 -16.87
C ALA A 465 8.62 9.37 -17.49
N PRO A 466 9.46 8.64 -16.76
CA PRO A 466 10.29 7.58 -17.32
C PRO A 466 9.48 6.40 -17.91
N VAL A 467 8.26 6.17 -17.42
CA VAL A 467 7.39 5.06 -17.84
C VAL A 467 6.39 5.49 -18.92
N LEU A 468 5.73 6.64 -18.71
CA LEU A 468 4.61 7.09 -19.54
C LEU A 468 5.02 8.13 -20.60
N GLY A 469 6.21 8.71 -20.45
CA GLY A 469 6.63 9.90 -21.20
C GLY A 469 6.10 11.20 -20.55
N SER A 470 6.88 12.29 -20.66
CA SER A 470 6.60 13.56 -19.95
C SER A 470 5.25 14.20 -20.32
N ALA A 471 4.77 14.05 -21.57
CA ALA A 471 3.49 14.62 -21.97
C ALA A 471 2.32 13.94 -21.24
N ARG A 472 2.27 12.60 -21.31
CA ARG A 472 1.22 11.80 -20.65
C ARG A 472 1.27 11.91 -19.13
N ALA A 473 2.47 12.00 -18.55
CA ALA A 473 2.65 12.24 -17.12
C ALA A 473 2.01 13.56 -16.67
N ARG A 474 2.20 14.65 -17.42
CA ARG A 474 1.54 15.93 -17.12
C ARG A 474 0.02 15.87 -17.30
N GLU A 475 -0.46 15.16 -18.32
CA GLU A 475 -1.91 14.95 -18.52
C GLU A 475 -2.51 14.16 -17.34
N LEU A 476 -1.81 13.15 -16.83
CA LEU A 476 -2.23 12.39 -15.64
C LEU A 476 -2.32 13.30 -14.41
N ILE A 477 -1.28 14.08 -14.14
CA ILE A 477 -1.26 15.04 -13.03
C ILE A 477 -2.46 16.00 -13.12
N ALA A 478 -2.69 16.60 -14.28
CA ALA A 478 -3.82 17.49 -14.50
C ALA A 478 -5.17 16.79 -14.33
N ALA A 479 -5.32 15.56 -14.85
CA ALA A 479 -6.55 14.78 -14.72
C ALA A 479 -6.87 14.43 -13.26
N ILE A 480 -5.86 14.10 -12.45
CA ILE A 480 -6.06 13.84 -11.02
C ILE A 480 -6.37 15.14 -10.25
N GLY A 481 -5.79 16.28 -10.65
CA GLY A 481 -6.17 17.59 -10.11
C GLY A 481 -7.66 17.91 -10.26
N GLU A 482 -8.28 17.43 -11.34
CA GLU A 482 -9.69 17.62 -11.71
C GLU A 482 -10.50 16.30 -11.62
N LEU A 483 -10.12 15.40 -10.69
CA LEU A 483 -10.65 14.03 -10.59
C LEU A 483 -12.18 13.98 -10.56
N GLU A 484 -12.82 14.95 -9.91
CA GLU A 484 -14.28 15.04 -9.80
C GLU A 484 -15.01 15.24 -11.14
N ARG A 485 -14.28 15.66 -12.20
CA ARG A 485 -14.83 15.85 -13.56
C ARG A 485 -14.81 14.57 -14.40
N ILE A 486 -14.07 13.54 -13.95
CA ILE A 486 -13.99 12.26 -14.65
C ILE A 486 -15.32 11.53 -14.47
N GLY A 487 -15.99 11.26 -15.60
CA GLY A 487 -17.30 10.59 -15.62
C GLY A 487 -17.21 9.12 -15.25
N GLN A 488 -16.19 8.44 -15.77
CA GLN A 488 -15.88 7.05 -15.43
C GLN A 488 -14.38 6.87 -15.19
N VAL A 489 -14.02 6.17 -14.10
CA VAL A 489 -12.59 5.95 -13.75
C VAL A 489 -11.83 5.16 -14.83
N SER A 490 -12.51 4.41 -15.67
CA SER A 490 -11.93 3.73 -16.83
C SER A 490 -11.33 4.68 -17.88
N GLU A 491 -11.72 5.95 -17.89
CA GLU A 491 -11.12 6.99 -18.75
C GLU A 491 -9.63 7.22 -18.42
N LEU A 492 -9.22 6.90 -17.17
CA LEU A 492 -7.82 6.97 -16.78
C LEU A 492 -6.93 5.92 -17.47
N ARG A 493 -7.50 4.87 -18.07
CA ARG A 493 -6.72 3.82 -18.77
C ARG A 493 -5.78 4.42 -19.81
N ARG A 494 -6.25 5.37 -20.62
CA ARG A 494 -5.44 6.02 -21.65
C ARG A 494 -4.20 6.73 -21.11
N LEU A 495 -4.22 7.13 -19.84
CA LEU A 495 -3.12 7.81 -19.16
C LEU A 495 -2.21 6.86 -18.38
N LEU A 496 -2.74 5.75 -17.90
CA LEU A 496 -2.08 4.84 -16.94
C LEU A 496 -1.57 3.54 -17.59
N GLN A 497 -2.05 3.16 -18.77
CA GLN A 497 -1.53 2.00 -19.50
C GLN A 497 -0.36 2.38 -20.40
N ALA A 498 0.70 1.53 -20.46
CA ALA A 498 1.92 1.74 -21.22
C ALA A 498 2.15 0.60 -22.23
#